data_717e6e72fc993756905ac49eb7975e7f
#
_entry.id   717e6e72fc993756905ac49eb7975e7f
#
_cell.length_a   1.000
_cell.length_b   1.000
_cell.length_c   1.000
_cell.angle_alpha   90.00
_cell.angle_beta   90.00
_cell.angle_gamma   90.00
#
_symmetry.space_group_name_H-M   'P 1'
#
loop_
_entity.id
_entity.type
_entity.pdbx_description
1 polymer ?
#
loop_
_entity_poly.entity_id
_entity_poly.type
_entity_poly.pdbx_seq_one_letter_code
_entity_poly.pdbx_strand_id
1 'polypeptide(L)'
;MSRREEAKEERRRRIVTAARDLIRETGDAGVSMRVIADRADVSLSTPYNLFGSKRAIVLAVLGDIREFSEKFARLRPASGIERIFQVLSMSIRYYVDDPDFYRALWTGVFDMSRKEVRSALAMPERDAFWLFLIDTAARDGALSSEIDTAMLLRSLDLTFAAVMLSWVVGSVETGELEAVVGYGYALALRGAASPAWQPVLAEKVSSYQKQMLTRRRSVAV
;
A
#
# COMPACT_ATOMS: atom_id res chain seq x y z
N MET A 1 2.77 -28.67 -0.85
CA MET A 1 3.39 -28.16 0.42
C MET A 1 3.46 -29.31 1.41
N SER A 2 4.50 -29.36 2.26
CA SER A 2 4.57 -30.36 3.30
C SER A 2 3.65 -29.97 4.48
N ARG A 3 3.14 -30.97 5.23
CA ARG A 3 2.30 -30.76 6.43
C ARG A 3 2.97 -29.82 7.47
N ARG A 4 4.30 -29.78 7.47
CA ARG A 4 5.10 -28.90 8.34
C ARG A 4 5.09 -27.46 7.86
N GLU A 5 5.13 -27.24 6.57
CA GLU A 5 5.03 -25.89 5.95
C GLU A 5 3.64 -25.31 6.12
N GLU A 6 2.60 -26.12 5.94
CA GLU A 6 1.21 -25.71 6.19
C GLU A 6 1.00 -25.27 7.64
N ALA A 7 1.48 -26.05 8.60
CA ALA A 7 1.42 -25.71 10.02
C ALA A 7 2.26 -24.47 10.38
N LYS A 8 3.36 -24.19 9.66
CA LYS A 8 4.16 -22.99 9.82
C LYS A 8 3.40 -21.76 9.31
N GLU A 9 2.79 -21.88 8.13
CA GLU A 9 2.04 -20.78 7.52
C GLU A 9 0.77 -20.44 8.32
N GLU A 10 0.10 -21.47 8.87
CA GLU A 10 -1.05 -21.28 9.76
C GLU A 10 -0.66 -20.48 11.02
N ARG A 11 0.49 -20.80 11.64
CA ARG A 11 0.97 -20.02 12.79
C ARG A 11 1.34 -18.59 12.40
N ARG A 12 1.95 -18.37 11.23
CA ARG A 12 2.22 -17.03 10.73
C ARG A 12 0.92 -16.22 10.59
N ARG A 13 -0.09 -16.80 9.99
CA ARG A 13 -1.41 -16.18 9.80
C ARG A 13 -2.04 -15.79 11.13
N ARG A 14 -2.05 -16.70 12.13
CA ARG A 14 -2.59 -16.42 13.48
C ARG A 14 -1.89 -15.24 14.14
N ILE A 15 -0.56 -15.17 14.03
CA ILE A 15 0.24 -14.07 14.60
C ILE A 15 -0.09 -12.75 13.90
N VAL A 16 -0.19 -12.71 12.57
CA VAL A 16 -0.55 -11.50 11.80
C VAL A 16 -1.96 -11.04 12.16
N THR A 17 -2.93 -11.96 12.25
CA THR A 17 -4.30 -11.65 12.65
C THR A 17 -4.34 -11.09 14.07
N ALA A 18 -3.69 -11.73 15.04
CA ALA A 18 -3.63 -11.26 16.41
C ALA A 18 -3.00 -9.86 16.53
N ALA A 19 -1.92 -9.60 15.80
CA ALA A 19 -1.28 -8.29 15.78
C ALA A 19 -2.21 -7.22 15.16
N ARG A 20 -2.90 -7.54 14.07
CA ARG A 20 -3.89 -6.65 13.43
C ARG A 20 -4.99 -6.26 14.42
N ASP A 21 -5.59 -7.24 15.08
CA ASP A 21 -6.68 -7.01 16.02
C ASP A 21 -6.23 -6.14 17.19
N LEU A 22 -5.06 -6.43 17.76
CA LEU A 22 -4.46 -5.65 18.83
C LEU A 22 -4.16 -4.20 18.44
N ILE A 23 -3.59 -3.98 17.26
CA ILE A 23 -3.31 -2.63 16.76
C ILE A 23 -4.63 -1.87 16.54
N ARG A 24 -5.66 -2.53 16.04
CA ARG A 24 -7.00 -1.92 15.85
C ARG A 24 -7.66 -1.57 17.19
N GLU A 25 -7.53 -2.45 18.18
CA GLU A 25 -8.08 -2.24 19.53
C GLU A 25 -7.38 -1.12 20.29
N THR A 26 -6.06 -0.99 20.13
CA THR A 26 -5.24 -0.06 20.91
C THR A 26 -4.91 1.26 20.20
N GLY A 27 -5.03 1.30 18.86
CA GLY A 27 -4.55 2.41 18.04
C GLY A 27 -3.02 2.56 18.04
N ASP A 28 -2.28 1.55 18.51
CA ASP A 28 -0.82 1.58 18.66
C ASP A 28 -0.16 0.36 18.04
N ALA A 29 0.76 0.57 17.09
CA ALA A 29 1.64 -0.47 16.55
C ALA A 29 2.74 -0.90 17.55
N GLY A 30 2.82 -0.24 18.72
CA GLY A 30 3.74 -0.52 19.81
C GLY A 30 3.47 -1.81 20.60
N VAL A 31 2.46 -2.62 20.23
CA VAL A 31 2.07 -3.86 20.93
C VAL A 31 3.24 -4.80 21.17
N SER A 32 3.33 -5.40 22.38
CA SER A 32 4.46 -6.25 22.75
C SER A 32 4.37 -7.65 22.11
N MET A 33 5.53 -8.26 21.86
CA MET A 33 5.63 -9.63 21.32
C MET A 33 4.94 -10.67 22.21
N ARG A 34 4.92 -10.45 23.53
CA ARG A 34 4.23 -11.34 24.48
C ARG A 34 2.74 -11.30 24.27
N VAL A 35 2.16 -10.09 24.20
CA VAL A 35 0.71 -9.90 24.01
C VAL A 35 0.27 -10.48 22.66
N ILE A 36 1.08 -10.31 21.63
CA ILE A 36 0.81 -10.91 20.30
C ILE A 36 0.85 -12.46 20.39
N ALA A 37 1.85 -13.04 21.08
CA ALA A 37 1.97 -14.48 21.22
C ALA A 37 0.78 -15.07 22.00
N ASP A 38 0.41 -14.44 23.12
CA ASP A 38 -0.72 -14.86 23.94
C ASP A 38 -2.04 -14.80 23.15
N ARG A 39 -2.30 -13.70 22.43
CA ARG A 39 -3.50 -13.55 21.58
C ARG A 39 -3.53 -14.55 20.41
N ALA A 40 -2.37 -14.88 19.85
CA ALA A 40 -2.23 -15.86 18.76
C ALA A 40 -2.24 -17.31 19.25
N ASP A 41 -2.31 -17.55 20.56
CA ASP A 41 -2.21 -18.87 21.19
C ASP A 41 -0.97 -19.65 20.70
N VAL A 42 0.20 -19.02 20.85
CA VAL A 42 1.52 -19.62 20.54
C VAL A 42 2.53 -19.30 21.64
N SER A 43 3.60 -20.09 21.73
CA SER A 43 4.69 -19.77 22.65
C SER A 43 5.37 -18.45 22.31
N LEU A 44 5.89 -17.72 23.30
CA LEU A 44 6.59 -16.44 23.12
C LEU A 44 7.75 -16.52 22.11
N SER A 45 8.42 -17.67 22.00
CA SER A 45 9.50 -17.88 21.04
C SER A 45 9.01 -17.98 19.58
N THR A 46 7.75 -18.36 19.36
CA THR A 46 7.20 -18.59 18.01
C THR A 46 7.20 -17.32 17.15
N PRO A 47 6.70 -16.14 17.60
CA PRO A 47 6.78 -14.91 16.82
C PRO A 47 8.22 -14.51 16.49
N TYR A 48 9.17 -14.67 17.44
CA TYR A 48 10.58 -14.38 17.18
C TYR A 48 11.16 -15.31 16.11
N ASN A 49 10.86 -16.61 16.18
CA ASN A 49 11.35 -17.60 15.22
C ASN A 49 10.77 -17.40 13.81
N LEU A 50 9.53 -16.91 13.70
CA LEU A 50 8.84 -16.74 12.41
C LEU A 50 9.05 -15.38 11.77
N PHE A 51 9.24 -14.32 12.55
CA PHE A 51 9.33 -12.94 12.07
C PHE A 51 10.63 -12.23 12.45
N GLY A 52 11.35 -12.72 13.47
CA GLY A 52 12.59 -12.12 13.97
C GLY A 52 12.36 -10.88 14.84
N SER A 53 11.39 -10.02 14.51
CA SER A 53 11.10 -8.81 15.27
C SER A 53 9.62 -8.44 15.25
N LYS A 54 9.19 -7.63 16.23
CA LYS A 54 7.86 -7.03 16.27
C LYS A 54 7.56 -6.21 14.99
N ARG A 55 8.54 -5.46 14.54
CA ARG A 55 8.44 -4.62 13.34
C ARG A 55 8.15 -5.43 12.09
N ALA A 56 8.77 -6.62 11.96
CA ALA A 56 8.46 -7.53 10.85
C ALA A 56 7.01 -8.05 10.89
N ILE A 57 6.40 -8.13 12.07
CA ILE A 57 4.98 -8.46 12.21
C ILE A 57 4.10 -7.28 11.76
N VAL A 58 4.42 -6.04 12.17
CA VAL A 58 3.72 -4.83 11.72
C VAL A 58 3.72 -4.73 10.20
N LEU A 59 4.87 -5.02 9.57
CA LEU A 59 4.99 -5.06 8.11
C LEU A 59 4.17 -6.17 7.48
N ALA A 60 4.14 -7.35 8.10
CA ALA A 60 3.30 -8.45 7.62
C ALA A 60 1.80 -8.10 7.73
N VAL A 61 1.39 -7.32 8.74
CA VAL A 61 0.01 -6.79 8.86
C VAL A 61 -0.29 -5.81 7.72
N LEU A 62 0.64 -4.89 7.43
CA LEU A 62 0.49 -3.93 6.33
C LEU A 62 0.50 -4.61 4.96
N GLY A 63 1.31 -5.67 4.80
CA GLY A 63 1.45 -6.43 3.55
C GLY A 63 0.44 -7.56 3.37
N ASP A 64 -0.54 -7.73 4.26
CA ASP A 64 -1.56 -8.78 4.11
C ASP A 64 -2.58 -8.38 3.02
N ILE A 65 -2.29 -8.82 1.79
CA ILE A 65 -3.05 -8.50 0.59
C ILE A 65 -4.13 -9.53 0.23
N ARG A 66 -4.44 -10.49 1.10
CA ARG A 66 -5.39 -11.58 0.77
C ARG A 66 -6.78 -11.05 0.40
N GLU A 67 -7.33 -10.20 1.26
CA GLU A 67 -8.61 -9.53 1.03
C GLU A 67 -8.57 -8.62 -0.22
N PHE A 68 -7.41 -8.00 -0.43
CA PHE A 68 -7.13 -7.20 -1.60
C PHE A 68 -7.16 -8.03 -2.89
N SER A 69 -6.51 -9.19 -2.91
CA SER A 69 -6.47 -10.08 -4.07
C SER A 69 -7.87 -10.58 -4.47
N GLU A 70 -8.72 -10.90 -3.48
CA GLU A 70 -10.10 -11.29 -3.73
C GLU A 70 -10.94 -10.14 -4.33
N LYS A 71 -10.79 -8.93 -3.80
CA LYS A 71 -11.47 -7.74 -4.33
C LYS A 71 -10.94 -7.38 -5.73
N PHE A 72 -9.63 -7.49 -5.94
CA PHE A 72 -9.02 -7.26 -7.25
C PHE A 72 -9.58 -8.18 -8.33
N ALA A 73 -9.77 -9.47 -8.02
CA ALA A 73 -10.33 -10.43 -8.97
C ALA A 73 -11.76 -10.07 -9.43
N ARG A 74 -12.48 -9.25 -8.66
CA ARG A 74 -13.83 -8.77 -8.96
C ARG A 74 -13.88 -7.43 -9.70
N LEU A 75 -12.73 -6.80 -9.95
CA LEU A 75 -12.68 -5.54 -10.70
C LEU A 75 -13.12 -5.76 -12.14
N ARG A 76 -13.82 -4.75 -12.69
CA ARG A 76 -14.23 -4.79 -14.10
C ARG A 76 -13.01 -4.83 -15.01
N PRO A 77 -13.09 -5.52 -16.16
CA PRO A 77 -12.04 -5.45 -17.17
C PRO A 77 -11.77 -3.98 -17.56
N ALA A 78 -10.50 -3.63 -17.62
CA ALA A 78 -10.05 -2.27 -17.95
C ALA A 78 -8.69 -2.37 -18.64
N SER A 79 -8.29 -1.30 -19.34
CA SER A 79 -6.92 -1.17 -19.87
C SER A 79 -5.87 -1.23 -18.76
N GLY A 80 -4.61 -1.48 -19.11
CA GLY A 80 -3.53 -1.53 -18.12
C GLY A 80 -3.43 -0.26 -17.29
N ILE A 81 -3.53 0.92 -17.92
CA ILE A 81 -3.52 2.23 -17.23
C ILE A 81 -4.73 2.41 -16.30
N GLU A 82 -5.93 2.11 -16.77
CA GLU A 82 -7.15 2.24 -15.95
C GLU A 82 -7.11 1.29 -14.76
N ARG A 83 -6.56 0.08 -14.93
CA ARG A 83 -6.40 -0.89 -13.88
C ARG A 83 -5.47 -0.41 -12.77
N ILE A 84 -4.39 0.30 -13.11
CA ILE A 84 -3.51 0.95 -12.13
C ILE A 84 -4.31 1.91 -11.23
N PHE A 85 -5.16 2.76 -11.81
CA PHE A 85 -5.99 3.69 -11.03
C PHE A 85 -7.10 3.00 -10.24
N GLN A 86 -7.73 1.94 -10.77
CA GLN A 86 -8.71 1.14 -10.03
C GLN A 86 -8.08 0.50 -8.78
N VAL A 87 -6.89 -0.07 -8.94
CA VAL A 87 -6.13 -0.67 -7.84
C VAL A 87 -5.71 0.37 -6.82
N LEU A 88 -5.24 1.53 -7.28
CA LEU A 88 -4.90 2.64 -6.41
C LEU A 88 -6.10 3.10 -5.58
N SER A 89 -7.23 3.38 -6.21
CA SER A 89 -8.47 3.79 -5.53
C SER A 89 -8.91 2.73 -4.50
N MET A 90 -8.88 1.46 -4.89
CA MET A 90 -9.19 0.35 -3.98
C MET A 90 -8.22 0.30 -2.78
N SER A 91 -6.93 0.51 -3.01
CA SER A 91 -5.92 0.53 -1.94
C SER A 91 -6.15 1.68 -0.97
N ILE A 92 -6.38 2.89 -1.49
CA ILE A 92 -6.63 4.08 -0.67
C ILE A 92 -7.90 3.93 0.17
N ARG A 93 -8.90 3.23 -0.33
CA ARG A 93 -10.15 3.01 0.39
C ARG A 93 -9.96 2.32 1.73
N TYR A 94 -9.00 1.39 1.85
CA TYR A 94 -8.66 0.79 3.14
C TYR A 94 -8.20 1.83 4.18
N TYR A 95 -7.42 2.81 3.74
CA TYR A 95 -6.93 3.90 4.61
C TYR A 95 -8.06 4.86 5.02
N VAL A 96 -9.03 5.07 4.14
CA VAL A 96 -10.18 5.93 4.40
C VAL A 96 -11.21 5.23 5.30
N ASP A 97 -11.41 3.93 5.12
CA ASP A 97 -12.39 3.13 5.86
C ASP A 97 -11.93 2.86 7.32
N ASP A 98 -10.63 2.80 7.59
CA ASP A 98 -10.07 2.57 8.95
C ASP A 98 -8.80 3.43 9.17
N PRO A 99 -8.96 4.77 9.23
CA PRO A 99 -7.83 5.69 9.20
C PRO A 99 -6.93 5.59 10.42
N ASP A 100 -7.46 5.36 11.60
CA ASP A 100 -6.68 5.31 12.84
C ASP A 100 -5.80 4.06 12.87
N PHE A 101 -6.32 2.92 12.44
CA PHE A 101 -5.55 1.69 12.30
C PHE A 101 -4.38 1.83 11.33
N TYR A 102 -4.64 2.34 10.12
CA TYR A 102 -3.59 2.48 9.11
C TYR A 102 -2.59 3.60 9.45
N ARG A 103 -3.03 4.66 10.14
CA ARG A 103 -2.13 5.69 10.65
C ARG A 103 -1.17 5.13 11.70
N ALA A 104 -1.67 4.30 12.62
CA ALA A 104 -0.83 3.61 13.59
C ALA A 104 0.21 2.69 12.92
N LEU A 105 -0.19 1.94 11.90
CA LEU A 105 0.72 1.09 11.12
C LEU A 105 1.83 1.92 10.44
N TRP A 106 1.46 2.99 9.72
CA TRP A 106 2.43 3.83 9.03
C TRP A 106 3.35 4.57 9.99
N THR A 107 2.83 5.05 11.13
CA THR A 107 3.66 5.62 12.21
C THR A 107 4.71 4.59 12.65
N GLY A 108 4.30 3.34 12.87
CA GLY A 108 5.22 2.25 13.21
C GLY A 108 6.28 1.98 12.13
N VAL A 109 5.91 2.11 10.84
CA VAL A 109 6.85 1.99 9.71
C VAL A 109 7.86 3.13 9.70
N PHE A 110 7.43 4.37 9.86
CA PHE A 110 8.32 5.53 9.82
C PHE A 110 9.21 5.66 11.07
N ASP A 111 8.83 5.05 12.19
CA ASP A 111 9.68 4.95 13.41
C ASP A 111 10.78 3.86 13.30
N MET A 112 10.91 3.20 12.16
CA MET A 112 11.92 2.17 11.93
C MET A 112 13.29 2.75 11.61
N SER A 113 14.35 1.99 11.96
CA SER A 113 15.71 2.31 11.50
C SER A 113 15.82 2.21 9.96
N ARG A 114 16.79 2.92 9.36
CA ARG A 114 17.03 2.90 7.89
C ARG A 114 17.13 1.49 7.30
N LYS A 115 17.73 0.54 8.02
CA LYS A 115 17.88 -0.86 7.57
C LYS A 115 16.52 -1.56 7.56
N GLU A 116 15.72 -1.34 8.59
CA GLU A 116 14.40 -1.93 8.74
C GLU A 116 13.40 -1.33 7.75
N VAL A 117 13.39 -0.01 7.55
CA VAL A 117 12.56 0.66 6.53
C VAL A 117 12.86 0.10 5.13
N ARG A 118 14.13 -0.12 4.78
CA ARG A 118 14.50 -0.70 3.49
C ARG A 118 13.95 -2.11 3.31
N SER A 119 14.05 -2.95 4.36
CA SER A 119 13.47 -4.29 4.36
C SER A 119 11.95 -4.26 4.35
N ALA A 120 11.36 -3.23 4.98
CA ALA A 120 9.93 -3.00 5.10
C ALA A 120 9.26 -2.63 3.78
N LEU A 121 9.91 -1.77 3.02
CA LEU A 121 9.42 -1.33 1.71
C LEU A 121 9.66 -2.39 0.62
N ALA A 122 10.57 -3.34 0.84
CA ALA A 122 10.75 -4.49 -0.02
C ALA A 122 9.66 -5.54 0.28
N MET A 123 8.53 -5.42 -0.38
CA MET A 123 7.41 -6.38 -0.33
C MET A 123 7.33 -7.13 -1.68
N PRO A 124 8.07 -8.24 -1.86
CA PRO A 124 8.24 -8.87 -3.18
C PRO A 124 6.92 -9.22 -3.86
N GLU A 125 5.92 -9.68 -3.10
CA GLU A 125 4.60 -10.05 -3.66
C GLU A 125 3.82 -8.80 -4.11
N ARG A 126 3.85 -7.73 -3.33
CA ARG A 126 3.24 -6.45 -3.69
C ARG A 126 3.95 -5.84 -4.91
N ASP A 127 5.27 -5.83 -4.89
CA ASP A 127 6.09 -5.25 -5.95
C ASP A 127 5.88 -6.01 -7.27
N ALA A 128 5.85 -7.36 -7.22
CA ALA A 128 5.53 -8.19 -8.37
C ALA A 128 4.13 -7.93 -8.93
N PHE A 129 3.13 -7.72 -8.05
CA PHE A 129 1.77 -7.39 -8.45
C PHE A 129 1.69 -6.01 -9.15
N TRP A 130 2.30 -4.97 -8.57
CA TRP A 130 2.31 -3.65 -9.20
C TRP A 130 3.10 -3.64 -10.51
N LEU A 131 4.24 -4.33 -10.54
CA LEU A 131 5.03 -4.47 -11.76
C LEU A 131 4.24 -5.17 -12.86
N PHE A 132 3.49 -6.23 -12.53
CA PHE A 132 2.58 -6.89 -13.48
C PHE A 132 1.55 -5.92 -14.08
N LEU A 133 0.98 -5.00 -13.31
CA LEU A 133 0.04 -3.99 -13.82
C LEU A 133 0.74 -3.00 -14.77
N ILE A 134 1.92 -2.53 -14.41
CA ILE A 134 2.71 -1.58 -15.21
C ILE A 134 3.18 -2.25 -16.51
N ASP A 135 3.67 -3.48 -16.45
CA ASP A 135 4.08 -4.26 -17.62
C ASP A 135 2.89 -4.57 -18.54
N THR A 136 1.69 -4.74 -17.97
CA THR A 136 0.46 -4.88 -18.76
C THR A 136 0.15 -3.59 -19.50
N ALA A 137 0.24 -2.43 -18.84
CA ALA A 137 0.07 -1.13 -19.48
C ALA A 137 1.12 -0.88 -20.59
N ALA A 138 2.36 -1.31 -20.38
CA ALA A 138 3.42 -1.23 -21.39
C ALA A 138 3.11 -2.12 -22.61
N ARG A 139 2.67 -3.36 -22.39
CA ARG A 139 2.27 -4.29 -23.46
C ARG A 139 1.05 -3.81 -24.24
N ASP A 140 0.12 -3.12 -23.58
CA ASP A 140 -1.03 -2.48 -24.22
C ASP A 140 -0.65 -1.21 -25.03
N GLY A 141 0.65 -0.88 -25.11
CA GLY A 141 1.16 0.30 -25.81
C GLY A 141 0.84 1.63 -25.10
N ALA A 142 0.48 1.58 -23.84
CA ALA A 142 0.14 2.79 -23.07
C ALA A 142 1.38 3.56 -22.58
N LEU A 143 2.50 2.88 -22.41
CA LEU A 143 3.77 3.50 -22.02
C LEU A 143 4.73 3.59 -23.21
N SER A 144 5.63 4.59 -23.17
CA SER A 144 6.74 4.69 -24.10
C SER A 144 7.69 3.50 -23.96
N SER A 145 8.22 2.99 -25.08
CA SER A 145 9.18 1.88 -25.10
C SER A 145 10.52 2.21 -24.44
N GLU A 146 10.80 3.48 -24.18
CA GLU A 146 12.02 3.94 -23.51
C GLU A 146 11.92 3.86 -21.98
N ILE A 147 10.71 3.61 -21.43
CA ILE A 147 10.47 3.60 -19.99
C ILE A 147 10.81 2.23 -19.39
N ASP A 148 11.72 2.24 -18.43
CA ASP A 148 11.95 1.10 -17.54
C ASP A 148 10.79 0.99 -16.52
N THR A 149 10.03 -0.09 -16.59
CA THR A 149 8.84 -0.31 -15.76
C THR A 149 9.17 -0.47 -14.27
N ALA A 150 10.36 -1.00 -13.94
CA ALA A 150 10.80 -1.13 -12.55
C ALA A 150 11.18 0.23 -11.96
N MET A 151 11.80 1.12 -12.74
CA MET A 151 12.08 2.49 -12.32
C MET A 151 10.80 3.32 -12.18
N LEU A 152 9.83 3.10 -13.06
CA LEU A 152 8.51 3.71 -12.94
C LEU A 152 7.81 3.26 -11.65
N LEU A 153 7.78 1.94 -11.36
CA LEU A 153 7.26 1.42 -10.10
C LEU A 153 7.92 2.09 -8.91
N ARG A 154 9.24 2.16 -8.91
CA ARG A 154 9.99 2.82 -7.82
C ARG A 154 9.58 4.29 -7.63
N SER A 155 9.35 5.03 -8.70
CA SER A 155 8.87 6.42 -8.65
C SER A 155 7.48 6.51 -8.03
N LEU A 156 6.57 5.60 -8.41
CA LEU A 156 5.22 5.53 -7.84
C LEU A 156 5.24 5.17 -6.35
N ASP A 157 6.09 4.22 -5.94
CA ASP A 157 6.27 3.83 -4.54
C ASP A 157 6.80 4.98 -3.68
N LEU A 158 7.78 5.74 -4.18
CA LEU A 158 8.29 6.92 -3.48
C LEU A 158 7.23 8.00 -3.34
N THR A 159 6.42 8.22 -4.38
CA THR A 159 5.27 9.15 -4.33
C THR A 159 4.27 8.70 -3.27
N PHE A 160 3.90 7.41 -3.27
CA PHE A 160 2.99 6.85 -2.28
C PHE A 160 3.52 7.02 -0.85
N ALA A 161 4.78 6.63 -0.60
CA ALA A 161 5.41 6.75 0.72
C ALA A 161 5.47 8.19 1.22
N ALA A 162 5.78 9.15 0.35
CA ALA A 162 5.80 10.57 0.69
C ALA A 162 4.41 11.10 1.09
N VAL A 163 3.35 10.67 0.38
CA VAL A 163 1.98 11.05 0.72
C VAL A 163 1.55 10.39 2.03
N MET A 164 1.90 9.11 2.26
CA MET A 164 1.60 8.44 3.53
C MET A 164 2.30 9.12 4.71
N LEU A 165 3.55 9.55 4.55
CA LEU A 165 4.23 10.35 5.56
C LEU A 165 3.50 11.66 5.82
N SER A 166 3.13 12.39 4.78
CA SER A 166 2.39 13.65 4.88
C SER A 166 1.04 13.47 5.59
N TRP A 167 0.37 12.36 5.36
CA TRP A 167 -0.88 11.99 6.03
C TRP A 167 -0.67 11.66 7.53
N VAL A 168 0.38 10.91 7.86
CA VAL A 168 0.71 10.56 9.25
C VAL A 168 1.01 11.82 10.07
N VAL A 169 1.75 12.77 9.49
CA VAL A 169 2.07 14.04 10.17
C VAL A 169 0.97 15.11 10.10
N GLY A 170 -0.18 14.77 9.49
CA GLY A 170 -1.35 15.66 9.42
C GLY A 170 -1.27 16.78 8.37
N SER A 171 -0.32 16.71 7.43
CA SER A 171 -0.22 17.67 6.31
C SER A 171 -1.18 17.35 5.16
N VAL A 172 -1.69 16.14 5.12
CA VAL A 172 -2.71 15.65 4.19
C VAL A 172 -3.84 15.04 4.98
N GLU A 173 -5.07 15.48 4.74
CA GLU A 173 -6.25 14.93 5.39
C GLU A 173 -6.64 13.55 4.80
N THR A 174 -7.27 12.70 5.62
CA THR A 174 -7.70 11.34 5.16
C THR A 174 -8.54 11.40 3.89
N GLY A 175 -9.45 12.35 3.81
CA GLY A 175 -10.31 12.51 2.64
C GLY A 175 -9.59 13.01 1.39
N GLU A 176 -8.36 13.54 1.50
CA GLU A 176 -7.56 14.03 0.36
C GLU A 176 -6.65 12.94 -0.24
N LEU A 177 -6.44 11.82 0.49
CA LEU A 177 -5.47 10.79 0.13
C LEU A 177 -5.59 10.33 -1.32
N GLU A 178 -6.80 9.99 -1.78
CA GLU A 178 -7.01 9.51 -3.15
C GLU A 178 -6.64 10.57 -4.19
N ALA A 179 -7.02 11.82 -3.96
CA ALA A 179 -6.72 12.90 -4.89
C ALA A 179 -5.22 13.21 -4.93
N VAL A 180 -4.54 13.23 -3.79
CA VAL A 180 -3.12 13.56 -3.70
C VAL A 180 -2.26 12.45 -4.30
N VAL A 181 -2.50 11.18 -3.93
CA VAL A 181 -1.75 10.04 -4.51
C VAL A 181 -2.08 9.89 -5.99
N GLY A 182 -3.36 9.97 -6.35
CA GLY A 182 -3.84 9.85 -7.73
C GLY A 182 -3.25 10.93 -8.64
N TYR A 183 -3.12 12.16 -8.15
CA TYR A 183 -2.47 13.26 -8.88
C TYR A 183 -0.99 12.95 -9.15
N GLY A 184 -0.24 12.52 -8.14
CA GLY A 184 1.17 12.15 -8.30
C GLY A 184 1.36 10.98 -9.28
N TYR A 185 0.51 9.95 -9.18
CA TYR A 185 0.53 8.81 -10.11
C TYR A 185 0.18 9.25 -11.53
N ALA A 186 -0.85 10.11 -11.70
CA ALA A 186 -1.24 10.61 -13.01
C ALA A 186 -0.13 11.43 -13.67
N LEU A 187 0.59 12.26 -12.92
CA LEU A 187 1.75 13.01 -13.43
C LEU A 187 2.89 12.08 -13.85
N ALA A 188 3.27 11.11 -13.01
CA ALA A 188 4.34 10.17 -13.32
C ALA A 188 3.99 9.31 -14.55
N LEU A 189 2.79 8.74 -14.58
CA LEU A 189 2.31 7.94 -15.71
C LEU A 189 2.19 8.76 -16.99
N ARG A 190 1.76 10.04 -16.91
CA ARG A 190 1.74 10.92 -18.04
C ARG A 190 3.12 11.21 -18.61
N GLY A 191 4.13 11.39 -17.73
CA GLY A 191 5.52 11.53 -18.16
C GLY A 191 6.07 10.29 -18.87
N ALA A 192 5.54 9.11 -18.52
CA ALA A 192 5.92 7.81 -19.08
C ALA A 192 5.06 7.36 -20.28
N ALA A 193 3.98 8.06 -20.58
CA ALA A 193 2.96 7.63 -21.56
C ALA A 193 3.42 7.74 -23.01
N SER A 194 2.96 6.80 -23.82
CA SER A 194 3.02 6.92 -25.28
C SER A 194 2.13 8.09 -25.77
N PRO A 195 2.39 8.66 -26.96
CA PRO A 195 1.60 9.79 -27.50
C PRO A 195 0.09 9.54 -27.52
N ALA A 196 -0.34 8.32 -27.78
CA ALA A 196 -1.75 7.93 -27.85
C ALA A 196 -2.48 8.05 -26.49
N TRP A 197 -1.75 7.91 -25.38
CA TRP A 197 -2.31 7.93 -24.03
C TRP A 197 -2.15 9.27 -23.30
N GLN A 198 -1.43 10.22 -23.89
CA GLN A 198 -1.25 11.57 -23.33
C GLN A 198 -2.57 12.29 -23.01
N PRO A 199 -3.60 12.28 -23.89
CA PRO A 199 -4.87 12.94 -23.60
C PRO A 199 -5.60 12.34 -22.40
N VAL A 200 -5.65 10.99 -22.31
CA VAL A 200 -6.33 10.27 -21.23
C VAL A 200 -5.69 10.60 -19.87
N LEU A 201 -4.36 10.61 -19.82
CA LEU A 201 -3.65 10.93 -18.58
C LEU A 201 -3.69 12.43 -18.25
N ALA A 202 -3.79 13.32 -19.25
CA ALA A 202 -4.04 14.74 -19.01
C ALA A 202 -5.41 14.99 -18.34
N GLU A 203 -6.44 14.24 -18.74
CA GLU A 203 -7.76 14.28 -18.09
C GLU A 203 -7.70 13.77 -16.64
N LYS A 204 -6.96 12.69 -16.38
CA LYS A 204 -6.74 12.18 -15.02
C LYS A 204 -6.05 13.23 -14.13
N VAL A 205 -4.97 13.85 -14.61
CA VAL A 205 -4.28 14.94 -13.91
C VAL A 205 -5.26 16.07 -13.58
N SER A 206 -6.03 16.54 -14.58
CA SER A 206 -7.01 17.63 -14.41
C SER A 206 -8.11 17.25 -13.41
N SER A 207 -8.59 16.00 -13.44
CA SER A 207 -9.62 15.51 -12.53
C SER A 207 -9.15 15.54 -11.07
N TYR A 208 -7.98 14.95 -10.78
CA TYR A 208 -7.43 14.95 -9.41
C TYR A 208 -7.08 16.36 -8.94
N GLN A 209 -6.52 17.20 -9.80
CA GLN A 209 -6.25 18.62 -9.48
C GLN A 209 -7.52 19.36 -9.08
N LYS A 210 -8.62 19.18 -9.80
CA LYS A 210 -9.92 19.79 -9.44
C LYS A 210 -10.40 19.31 -8.07
N GLN A 211 -10.28 18.01 -7.76
CA GLN A 211 -10.67 17.46 -6.46
C GLN A 211 -9.87 18.10 -5.32
N MET A 212 -8.56 18.26 -5.49
CA MET A 212 -7.69 18.89 -4.49
C MET A 212 -8.06 20.37 -4.28
N LEU A 213 -8.33 21.13 -5.34
CA LEU A 213 -8.69 22.56 -5.28
C LEU A 213 -10.06 22.77 -4.63
N THR A 214 -11.04 21.91 -4.92
CA THR A 214 -12.38 21.99 -4.32
C THR A 214 -12.32 21.79 -2.80
N ARG A 215 -11.57 20.83 -2.33
CA ARG A 215 -11.41 20.55 -0.90
C ARG A 215 -10.69 21.67 -0.14
N ARG A 216 -9.62 22.26 -0.72
CA ARG A 216 -8.94 23.42 -0.12
C ARG A 216 -9.86 24.59 0.13
N ARG A 217 -10.84 24.83 -0.77
CA ARG A 217 -11.84 25.90 -0.60
C ARG A 217 -12.84 25.59 0.51
N SER A 218 -13.17 24.32 0.74
CA SER A 218 -14.12 23.90 1.78
C SER A 218 -13.52 23.97 3.21
N VAL A 219 -12.20 23.95 3.34
CA VAL A 219 -11.49 24.03 4.63
C VAL A 219 -11.15 25.50 4.99
N ALA A 220 -11.15 26.40 4.03
CA ALA A 220 -10.84 27.82 4.20
C ALA A 220 -12.07 28.69 4.55
N VAL A 221 -13.26 28.09 4.70
CA VAL A 221 -14.54 28.69 5.16
C VAL A 221 -14.91 28.14 6.51
#